data_26a948282b1ce518130a7788ca97a9d3
#
_entry.id   26a948282b1ce518130a7788ca97a9d3
#
_cell.length_a   1.000
_cell.length_b   1.000
_cell.length_c   1.000
_cell.angle_alpha   90.00
_cell.angle_beta   90.00
_cell.angle_gamma   90.00
#
_symmetry.space_group_name_H-M   'P 1'
#
loop_
_entity.id
_entity.type
_entity.pdbx_description
1 polymer ?
#
loop_
_entity_poly.entity_id
_entity_poly.type
_entity_poly.pdbx_seq_one_letter_code
_entity_poly.pdbx_strand_id
1 'polypeptide(L)'
;MGAANIFTIGMGVAQYNAQGKIGKYNQGVNNRNAKVLENQAIQLEQKAEFDIAQFNKSFKKIEGSTKVATAKSGAVVDSGSAYYVALSNAYEAELQKKLIEYNAKIAADNKREEATFAIIKGQIARNQASLAQLQTIATTGSSLLTMNKGSKIA
;
A
#
# COMPACT_ATOMS: atom_id res chain seq x y z
N MET A 1 -48.88 -6.03 -25.80
CA MET A 1 -47.54 -5.98 -25.21
C MET A 1 -47.50 -4.82 -24.25
N GLY A 2 -47.66 -5.12 -22.97
CA GLY A 2 -48.11 -4.12 -22.03
C GLY A 2 -47.01 -3.39 -21.30
N ALA A 3 -47.42 -2.34 -20.61
CA ALA A 3 -46.59 -1.47 -19.72
C ALA A 3 -45.70 -2.24 -18.73
N ALA A 4 -46.11 -3.46 -18.30
CA ALA A 4 -45.31 -4.33 -17.41
C ALA A 4 -43.98 -4.78 -18.03
N ASN A 5 -43.91 -5.07 -19.32
CA ASN A 5 -42.68 -5.50 -19.99
C ASN A 5 -41.71 -4.34 -20.14
N ILE A 6 -42.19 -3.14 -20.43
CA ILE A 6 -41.37 -1.93 -20.53
C ILE A 6 -40.78 -1.57 -19.15
N PHE A 7 -41.57 -1.69 -18.09
CA PHE A 7 -41.14 -1.43 -16.72
C PHE A 7 -40.04 -2.41 -16.25
N THR A 8 -40.20 -3.72 -16.55
CA THR A 8 -39.21 -4.76 -16.18
C THR A 8 -37.89 -4.55 -16.92
N ILE A 9 -37.91 -4.18 -18.20
CA ILE A 9 -36.72 -3.86 -18.97
C ILE A 9 -36.04 -2.60 -18.40
N GLY A 10 -36.81 -1.55 -18.10
CA GLY A 10 -36.31 -0.32 -17.55
C GLY A 10 -35.61 -0.52 -16.21
N MET A 11 -36.17 -1.32 -15.31
CA MET A 11 -35.55 -1.66 -14.01
C MET A 11 -34.27 -2.49 -14.20
N GLY A 12 -34.28 -3.49 -15.10
CA GLY A 12 -33.11 -4.29 -15.39
C GLY A 12 -31.92 -3.45 -15.91
N VAL A 13 -32.17 -2.51 -16.81
CA VAL A 13 -31.15 -1.59 -17.34
C VAL A 13 -30.63 -0.65 -16.25
N ALA A 14 -31.50 -0.11 -15.42
CA ALA A 14 -31.10 0.76 -14.30
C ALA A 14 -30.21 0.02 -13.30
N GLN A 15 -30.58 -1.20 -12.93
CA GLN A 15 -29.81 -2.05 -12.01
C GLN A 15 -28.45 -2.44 -12.60
N TYR A 16 -28.43 -2.83 -13.89
CA TYR A 16 -27.20 -3.12 -14.62
C TYR A 16 -26.20 -1.95 -14.56
N ASN A 17 -26.68 -0.75 -14.89
CA ASN A 17 -25.86 0.46 -14.88
C ASN A 17 -25.38 0.83 -13.46
N ALA A 18 -26.23 0.67 -12.45
CA ALA A 18 -25.89 0.94 -11.06
C ALA A 18 -24.77 0.01 -10.57
N GLN A 19 -24.86 -1.29 -10.84
CA GLN A 19 -23.85 -2.28 -10.47
C GLN A 19 -22.49 -1.97 -11.11
N GLY A 20 -22.46 -1.62 -12.40
CA GLY A 20 -21.24 -1.23 -13.10
C GLY A 20 -20.60 0.03 -12.51
N LYS A 21 -21.40 1.03 -12.13
CA LYS A 21 -20.90 2.25 -11.46
C LYS A 21 -20.33 1.94 -10.08
N ILE A 22 -21.00 1.12 -9.27
CA ILE A 22 -20.53 0.69 -7.95
C ILE A 22 -19.21 -0.05 -8.07
N GLY A 23 -19.08 -0.98 -9.01
CA GLY A 23 -17.83 -1.72 -9.22
C GLY A 23 -16.65 -0.79 -9.59
N LYS A 24 -16.87 0.17 -10.50
CA LYS A 24 -15.86 1.17 -10.86
C LYS A 24 -15.50 2.07 -9.69
N TYR A 25 -16.48 2.51 -8.92
CA TYR A 25 -16.25 3.35 -7.74
C TYR A 25 -15.41 2.61 -6.70
N ASN A 26 -15.78 1.37 -6.35
CA ASN A 26 -15.05 0.56 -5.38
C ASN A 26 -13.62 0.26 -5.84
N GLN A 27 -13.41 -0.01 -7.13
CA GLN A 27 -12.07 -0.14 -7.70
C GLN A 27 -11.28 1.17 -7.55
N GLY A 28 -11.90 2.31 -7.85
CA GLY A 28 -11.26 3.62 -7.72
C GLY A 28 -10.85 3.95 -6.29
N VAL A 29 -11.69 3.63 -5.30
CA VAL A 29 -11.38 3.79 -3.87
C VAL A 29 -10.19 2.92 -3.47
N ASN A 30 -10.19 1.64 -3.86
CA ASN A 30 -9.10 0.73 -3.52
C ASN A 30 -7.78 1.12 -4.20
N ASN A 31 -7.80 1.59 -5.44
CA ASN A 31 -6.61 2.10 -6.13
C ASN A 31 -6.07 3.37 -5.44
N ARG A 32 -6.94 4.23 -4.92
CA ARG A 32 -6.51 5.39 -4.14
C ARG A 32 -5.87 4.96 -2.82
N ASN A 33 -6.46 3.99 -2.13
CA ASN A 33 -5.88 3.43 -0.90
C ASN A 33 -4.51 2.81 -1.15
N ALA A 34 -4.32 2.08 -2.26
CA ALA A 34 -3.03 1.55 -2.65
C ALA A 34 -1.98 2.67 -2.84
N LYS A 35 -2.36 3.76 -3.51
CA LYS A 35 -1.47 4.92 -3.70
C LYS A 35 -1.06 5.59 -2.39
N VAL A 36 -1.97 5.66 -1.42
CA VAL A 36 -1.67 6.19 -0.08
C VAL A 36 -0.65 5.28 0.63
N LEU A 37 -0.82 3.96 0.54
CA LEU A 37 0.10 2.98 1.13
C LEU A 37 1.49 3.02 0.48
N GLU A 38 1.57 3.16 -0.84
CA GLU A 38 2.84 3.38 -1.56
C GLU A 38 3.55 4.65 -1.10
N ASN A 39 2.80 5.76 -0.95
CA ASN A 39 3.37 7.00 -0.42
C ASN A 39 3.86 6.84 1.03
N GLN A 40 3.16 6.06 1.86
CA GLN A 40 3.62 5.75 3.22
C GLN A 40 4.92 4.94 3.20
N ALA A 41 5.08 3.98 2.28
CA ALA A 41 6.32 3.24 2.09
C ALA A 41 7.50 4.18 1.77
N ILE A 42 7.30 5.09 0.82
CA ILE A 42 8.31 6.10 0.45
C ILE A 42 8.66 7.00 1.66
N GLN A 43 7.67 7.43 2.43
CA GLN A 43 7.90 8.25 3.63
C GLN A 43 8.71 7.51 4.69
N LEU A 44 8.53 6.19 4.85
CA LEU A 44 9.32 5.36 5.76
C LEU A 44 10.79 5.30 5.34
N GLU A 45 11.05 5.15 4.04
CA GLU A 45 12.41 5.15 3.49
C GLU A 45 13.09 6.52 3.66
N GLN A 46 12.38 7.61 3.32
CA GLN A 46 12.89 8.98 3.51
C GLN A 46 13.16 9.30 4.98
N LYS A 47 12.32 8.82 5.89
CA LYS A 47 12.53 8.96 7.32
C LYS A 47 13.82 8.24 7.76
N ALA A 48 14.07 7.03 7.27
CA ALA A 48 15.29 6.29 7.57
C ALA A 48 16.55 7.05 7.09
N GLU A 49 16.52 7.62 5.88
CA GLU A 49 17.62 8.46 5.38
C GLU A 49 17.88 9.66 6.30
N PHE A 50 16.81 10.31 6.76
CA PHE A 50 16.93 11.43 7.71
C PHE A 50 17.48 10.96 9.06
N ASP A 51 16.99 9.85 9.61
CA ASP A 51 17.44 9.29 10.88
C ASP A 51 18.93 8.90 10.81
N ILE A 52 19.38 8.32 9.68
CA ILE A 52 20.79 8.00 9.42
C ILE A 52 21.63 9.27 9.34
N ALA A 53 21.15 10.31 8.66
CA ALA A 53 21.87 11.58 8.56
C ALA A 53 22.03 12.23 9.95
N GLN A 54 20.99 12.20 10.78
CA GLN A 54 21.01 12.70 12.14
C GLN A 54 21.94 11.86 13.05
N PHE A 55 21.89 10.53 12.93
CA PHE A 55 22.80 9.62 13.60
C PHE A 55 24.25 9.91 13.25
N ASN A 56 24.59 10.04 11.96
CA ASN A 56 25.93 10.37 11.49
C ASN A 56 26.44 11.70 12.06
N LYS A 57 25.58 12.72 12.13
CA LYS A 57 25.93 14.02 12.74
C LYS A 57 26.26 13.89 14.22
N SER A 58 25.42 13.12 14.94
CA SER A 58 25.62 12.86 16.38
C SER A 58 26.87 12.03 16.64
N PHE A 59 27.09 10.99 15.82
CA PHE A 59 28.28 10.14 15.91
C PHE A 59 29.59 10.93 15.70
N LYS A 60 29.66 11.76 14.65
CA LYS A 60 30.82 12.64 14.40
C LYS A 60 31.09 13.58 15.57
N LYS A 61 30.07 14.09 16.24
CA LYS A 61 30.25 14.94 17.43
C LYS A 61 30.84 14.14 18.60
N ILE A 62 30.37 12.92 18.84
CA ILE A 62 30.89 12.02 19.87
C ILE A 62 32.35 11.65 19.54
N GLU A 63 32.62 11.24 18.29
CA GLU A 63 33.99 10.92 17.84
C GLU A 63 34.95 12.09 18.06
N GLY A 64 34.54 13.30 17.68
CA GLY A 64 35.36 14.51 17.91
C GLY A 64 35.61 14.78 19.38
N SER A 65 34.60 14.66 20.25
CA SER A 65 34.77 14.85 21.70
C SER A 65 35.65 13.78 22.32
N THR A 66 35.57 12.54 21.86
CA THR A 66 36.42 11.43 22.31
C THR A 66 37.87 11.66 21.91
N LYS A 67 38.15 12.08 20.67
CA LYS A 67 39.51 12.44 20.22
C LYS A 67 40.13 13.56 21.07
N VAL A 68 39.36 14.60 21.38
CA VAL A 68 39.82 15.70 22.24
C VAL A 68 40.11 15.22 23.68
N ALA A 69 39.25 14.37 24.24
CA ALA A 69 39.45 13.82 25.57
C ALA A 69 40.71 12.92 25.62
N THR A 70 40.91 12.07 24.61
CA THR A 70 42.10 11.21 24.47
C THR A 70 43.37 12.04 24.37
N ALA A 71 43.39 13.08 23.54
CA ALA A 71 44.52 13.97 23.38
C ALA A 71 44.88 14.71 24.71
N LYS A 72 43.85 15.15 25.46
CA LYS A 72 44.02 15.79 26.76
C LYS A 72 44.61 14.86 27.84
N SER A 73 44.37 13.54 27.74
CA SER A 73 44.94 12.54 28.63
C SER A 73 46.41 12.20 28.33
N GLY A 74 46.99 12.78 27.27
CA GLY A 74 48.35 12.49 26.82
C GLY A 74 48.47 11.18 26.03
N ALA A 75 47.38 10.50 25.73
CA ALA A 75 47.38 9.30 24.89
C ALA A 75 47.42 9.67 23.39
N VAL A 76 48.15 8.85 22.61
CA VAL A 76 48.20 9.02 21.14
C VAL A 76 46.88 8.54 20.56
N VAL A 77 46.19 9.43 19.85
CA VAL A 77 44.80 9.20 19.37
C VAL A 77 44.71 8.04 18.38
N ASP A 78 45.75 7.82 17.55
CA ASP A 78 45.73 6.85 16.47
C ASP A 78 46.60 5.61 16.75
N SER A 79 46.88 5.28 18.02
CA SER A 79 47.68 4.12 18.40
C SER A 79 47.19 3.44 19.67
N GLY A 80 47.59 2.18 19.85
CA GLY A 80 47.27 1.39 21.04
C GLY A 80 45.79 1.15 21.25
N SER A 81 45.35 1.14 22.51
CA SER A 81 43.97 0.88 22.89
C SER A 81 42.97 1.91 22.36
N ALA A 82 43.40 3.19 22.24
CA ALA A 82 42.54 4.25 21.71
C ALA A 82 42.12 4.00 20.26
N TYR A 83 43.03 3.46 19.43
CA TYR A 83 42.73 3.06 18.05
C TYR A 83 41.67 1.94 18.00
N TYR A 84 41.82 0.89 18.81
CA TYR A 84 40.86 -0.21 18.85
C TYR A 84 39.48 0.21 19.32
N VAL A 85 39.37 1.13 20.28
CA VAL A 85 38.11 1.70 20.74
C VAL A 85 37.44 2.52 19.60
N ALA A 86 38.22 3.34 18.90
CA ALA A 86 37.70 4.12 17.79
C ALA A 86 37.17 3.21 16.64
N LEU A 87 37.91 2.14 16.32
CA LEU A 87 37.52 1.15 15.30
C LEU A 87 36.26 0.40 15.71
N SER A 88 36.15 -0.05 16.94
CA SER A 88 34.97 -0.72 17.49
C SER A 88 33.75 0.19 17.44
N ASN A 89 33.88 1.44 17.85
CA ASN A 89 32.79 2.42 17.79
C ASN A 89 32.33 2.70 16.34
N ALA A 90 33.28 2.79 15.39
CA ALA A 90 32.95 2.97 13.97
C ALA A 90 32.18 1.77 13.39
N TYR A 91 32.62 0.55 13.75
CA TYR A 91 31.94 -0.67 13.35
C TYR A 91 30.50 -0.75 13.91
N GLU A 92 30.36 -0.43 15.19
CA GLU A 92 29.03 -0.43 15.85
C GLU A 92 28.11 0.64 15.27
N ALA A 93 28.65 1.82 14.93
CA ALA A 93 27.90 2.86 14.24
C ALA A 93 27.42 2.41 12.86
N GLU A 94 28.23 1.63 12.11
CA GLU A 94 27.82 1.08 10.81
C GLU A 94 26.72 0.03 10.98
N LEU A 95 26.79 -0.82 11.98
CA LEU A 95 25.74 -1.78 12.31
C LEU A 95 24.42 -1.08 12.65
N GLN A 96 24.47 0.00 13.43
CA GLN A 96 23.27 0.77 13.80
C GLN A 96 22.61 1.40 12.55
N LYS A 97 23.38 1.94 11.63
CA LYS A 97 22.84 2.47 10.36
C LYS A 97 22.17 1.37 9.53
N LYS A 98 22.84 0.24 9.37
CA LYS A 98 22.26 -0.91 8.64
C LYS A 98 20.97 -1.42 9.29
N LEU A 99 20.88 -1.37 10.62
CA LEU A 99 19.66 -1.75 11.33
C LEU A 99 18.50 -0.78 11.05
N ILE A 100 18.77 0.54 11.01
CA ILE A 100 17.79 1.56 10.64
C ILE A 100 17.29 1.31 9.20
N GLU A 101 18.19 1.10 8.25
CA GLU A 101 17.84 0.80 6.85
C GLU A 101 17.01 -0.48 6.73
N TYR A 102 17.44 -1.54 7.40
CA TYR A 102 16.75 -2.83 7.36
C TYR A 102 15.33 -2.75 7.91
N ASN A 103 15.15 -2.10 9.07
CA ASN A 103 13.84 -1.94 9.68
C ASN A 103 12.91 -1.08 8.82
N ALA A 104 13.43 0.00 8.24
CA ALA A 104 12.65 0.85 7.35
C ALA A 104 12.25 0.12 6.07
N LYS A 105 13.16 -0.67 5.51
CA LYS A 105 12.87 -1.49 4.32
C LYS A 105 11.76 -2.49 4.59
N ILE A 106 11.82 -3.24 5.68
CA ILE A 106 10.75 -4.17 6.07
C ILE A 106 9.42 -3.43 6.23
N ALA A 107 9.41 -2.28 6.92
CA ALA A 107 8.20 -1.50 7.12
C ALA A 107 7.64 -0.96 5.79
N ALA A 108 8.51 -0.51 4.88
CA ALA A 108 8.13 -0.04 3.56
C ALA A 108 7.59 -1.18 2.67
N ASP A 109 8.24 -2.33 2.69
CA ASP A 109 7.81 -3.51 1.92
C ASP A 109 6.46 -4.03 2.40
N ASN A 110 6.19 -4.03 3.71
CA ASN A 110 4.86 -4.34 4.26
C ASN A 110 3.79 -3.37 3.72
N LYS A 111 4.10 -2.08 3.61
CA LYS A 111 3.17 -1.09 3.04
C LYS A 111 2.94 -1.30 1.55
N ARG A 112 3.93 -1.71 0.80
CA ARG A 112 3.80 -2.09 -0.62
C ARG A 112 2.97 -3.35 -0.80
N GLU A 113 3.11 -4.32 0.09
CA GLU A 113 2.28 -5.53 0.10
C GLU A 113 0.81 -5.17 0.39
N GLU A 114 0.53 -4.35 1.43
CA GLU A 114 -0.80 -3.84 1.70
C GLU A 114 -1.40 -3.09 0.49
N ALA A 115 -0.60 -2.30 -0.23
CA ALA A 115 -1.01 -1.60 -1.44
C ALA A 115 -1.41 -2.58 -2.55
N THR A 116 -0.63 -3.64 -2.74
CA THR A 116 -0.93 -4.72 -3.69
C THR A 116 -2.24 -5.40 -3.36
N PHE A 117 -2.48 -5.73 -2.10
CA PHE A 117 -3.76 -6.29 -1.64
C PHE A 117 -4.94 -5.33 -1.88
N ALA A 118 -4.74 -4.02 -1.70
CA ALA A 118 -5.78 -3.04 -2.02
C ALA A 118 -6.13 -3.05 -3.51
N ILE A 119 -5.15 -3.12 -4.40
CA ILE A 119 -5.37 -3.24 -5.86
C ILE A 119 -6.17 -4.51 -6.18
N ILE A 120 -5.77 -5.66 -5.63
CA ILE A 120 -6.45 -6.94 -5.83
C ILE A 120 -7.91 -6.85 -5.36
N LYS A 121 -8.17 -6.28 -4.17
CA LYS A 121 -9.53 -6.04 -3.67
C LYS A 121 -10.35 -5.17 -4.63
N GLY A 122 -9.74 -4.15 -5.21
CA GLY A 122 -10.37 -3.30 -6.22
C GLY A 122 -10.76 -4.09 -7.48
N GLN A 123 -9.90 -4.96 -7.96
CA GLN A 123 -10.17 -5.84 -9.11
C GLN A 123 -11.28 -6.85 -8.81
N ILE A 124 -11.26 -7.47 -7.63
CA ILE A 124 -12.31 -8.40 -7.18
C ILE A 124 -13.66 -7.68 -7.14
N ALA A 125 -13.73 -6.49 -6.53
CA ALA A 125 -14.96 -5.70 -6.46
C ALA A 125 -15.52 -5.37 -7.86
N ARG A 126 -14.65 -5.08 -8.81
CA ARG A 126 -15.04 -4.84 -10.20
C ARG A 126 -15.56 -6.11 -10.88
N ASN A 127 -14.89 -7.24 -10.71
CA ASN A 127 -15.30 -8.52 -11.28
C ASN A 127 -16.63 -8.98 -10.70
N GLN A 128 -16.84 -8.84 -9.39
CA GLN A 128 -18.12 -9.13 -8.74
C GLN A 128 -19.26 -8.27 -9.31
N ALA A 129 -19.01 -6.96 -9.53
CA ALA A 129 -19.98 -6.08 -10.16
C ALA A 129 -20.31 -6.51 -11.60
N SER A 130 -19.33 -6.98 -12.37
CA SER A 130 -19.54 -7.50 -13.72
C SER A 130 -20.36 -8.80 -13.72
N LEU A 131 -20.10 -9.70 -12.78
CA LEU A 131 -20.90 -10.93 -12.60
C LEU A 131 -22.34 -10.59 -12.21
N ALA A 132 -22.56 -9.65 -11.29
CA ALA A 132 -23.88 -9.19 -10.91
C ALA A 132 -24.62 -8.54 -12.10
N GLN A 133 -23.91 -7.83 -12.98
CA GLN A 133 -24.48 -7.31 -14.24
C GLN A 133 -24.96 -8.43 -15.17
N LEU A 134 -24.14 -9.49 -15.33
CA LEU A 134 -24.53 -10.66 -16.14
C LEU A 134 -25.74 -11.38 -15.55
N GLN A 135 -25.79 -11.52 -14.23
CA GLN A 135 -26.94 -12.11 -13.54
C GLN A 135 -28.20 -11.28 -13.75
N THR A 136 -28.11 -9.95 -13.73
CA THR A 136 -29.23 -9.05 -14.00
C THR A 136 -29.76 -9.25 -15.42
N ILE A 137 -28.89 -9.40 -16.43
CA ILE A 137 -29.29 -9.69 -17.81
C ILE A 137 -30.00 -11.03 -17.88
N ALA A 138 -29.44 -12.08 -17.26
CA ALA A 138 -30.02 -13.42 -17.28
C ALA A 138 -31.42 -13.47 -16.63
N THR A 139 -31.58 -12.83 -15.46
CA THR A 139 -32.87 -12.79 -14.76
C THR A 139 -33.90 -11.95 -15.50
N THR A 140 -33.54 -10.81 -16.06
CA THR A 140 -34.43 -9.97 -16.85
C THR A 140 -34.85 -10.69 -18.13
N GLY A 141 -33.92 -11.35 -18.82
CA GLY A 141 -34.19 -12.13 -20.02
C GLY A 141 -35.12 -13.31 -19.75
N SER A 142 -34.89 -14.07 -18.68
CA SER A 142 -35.78 -15.21 -18.31
C SER A 142 -37.18 -14.74 -17.92
N SER A 143 -37.32 -13.63 -17.21
CA SER A 143 -38.62 -13.04 -16.87
C SER A 143 -39.41 -12.63 -18.11
N LEU A 144 -38.74 -12.06 -19.12
CA LEU A 144 -39.42 -11.70 -20.39
C LEU A 144 -39.86 -12.92 -21.17
N LEU A 145 -39.08 -14.02 -21.18
CA LEU A 145 -39.43 -15.27 -21.84
C LEU A 145 -40.64 -15.94 -21.18
N THR A 146 -40.73 -15.93 -19.84
CA THR A 146 -41.86 -16.50 -19.11
C THR A 146 -43.15 -15.69 -19.32
N MET A 147 -43.04 -14.36 -19.33
CA MET A 147 -44.19 -13.47 -19.62
C MET A 147 -44.72 -13.66 -21.03
N ASN A 148 -43.87 -13.90 -22.02
CA ASN A 148 -44.27 -14.13 -23.39
C ASN A 148 -44.94 -15.51 -23.61
N LYS A 149 -44.54 -16.53 -22.81
CA LYS A 149 -45.21 -17.85 -22.84
C LYS A 149 -46.62 -17.82 -22.24
N GLY A 150 -46.83 -17.03 -21.18
CA GLY A 150 -48.15 -16.89 -20.56
C GLY A 150 -49.18 -16.15 -21.43
N SER A 151 -48.75 -15.38 -22.41
CA SER A 151 -49.62 -14.62 -23.31
C SER A 151 -50.15 -15.42 -24.52
N LYS A 152 -49.71 -16.68 -24.69
CA LYS A 152 -50.16 -17.54 -25.81
C LYS A 152 -51.26 -18.56 -25.46
N ILE A 153 -51.76 -18.52 -24.21
CA ILE A 153 -52.81 -19.45 -23.73
C ILE A 153 -54.10 -18.64 -23.40
N ALA A 154 -54.54 -17.80 -24.31
CA ALA A 154 -55.86 -17.17 -24.25
C ALA A 154 -56.39 -16.92 -25.65
#